data_f6b0bb50e60c664396e67d0086486ba6
#
_entry.id   f6b0bb50e60c664396e67d0086486ba6
#
_cell.length_a   1.000
_cell.length_b   1.000
_cell.length_c   1.000
_cell.angle_alpha   90.00
_cell.angle_beta   90.00
_cell.angle_gamma   90.00
#
_symmetry.space_group_name_H-M   'P 1'
#
loop_
_entity.id
_entity.type
_entity.pdbx_description
1 polymer ?
#
loop_
_entity_poly.entity_id
_entity_poly.type
_entity_poly.pdbx_seq_one_letter_code
_entity_poly.pdbx_strand_id
1 'polypeptide(L)'
;MCSDPNVYKNKYMENSNLNIQTILQSARSGAAIYDSSDWGKILVSDRDRLRFLHNQSTADFEKRLAGEGCDTVFVTSTARTIDLATGLILDDEVLLLCSPNRREYLFNWLDRYIFFADRVKLKDVTDTLASFTLMGDESAGILAQLGCPITDLPQHSHQVYIIDGVEVRIAIGTELGLPGYRLICDRDKSATLHQSITNLGAAIVDEDAWECLRIAQGRPKPDAELTEDYNPLEVGLWDTISFAKGCYIGQETIARLNTYRGVKQYLWGVKLAGSVAVGATITVDGEKVGVLTSCSQIDGGILGLGYVRSKAGGVGLKVMVGDVEGEIINIPFVRHEYPV
;
A
#
# COMPACT_ATOMS: atom_id res chain seq x y z
N MET A 1 45.05 -13.15 19.67
CA MET A 1 43.66 -13.63 19.79
C MET A 1 42.92 -13.16 18.55
N CYS A 2 42.76 -14.02 17.56
CA CYS A 2 41.96 -13.70 16.37
C CYS A 2 40.50 -13.84 16.76
N SER A 3 39.77 -12.74 16.78
CA SER A 3 38.33 -12.74 16.93
C SER A 3 37.70 -13.26 15.62
N ASP A 4 36.92 -14.31 15.74
CA ASP A 4 36.20 -14.95 14.64
C ASP A 4 35.25 -13.94 13.95
N PRO A 5 35.40 -13.66 12.66
CA PRO A 5 34.55 -12.70 11.94
C PRO A 5 33.06 -13.13 11.90
N ASN A 6 32.75 -14.42 12.13
CA ASN A 6 31.38 -14.92 12.19
C ASN A 6 30.67 -14.52 13.50
N VAL A 7 31.36 -14.29 14.60
CA VAL A 7 30.77 -13.85 15.86
C VAL A 7 30.29 -12.39 15.77
N TYR A 8 31.01 -11.53 15.06
CA TYR A 8 30.58 -10.15 14.82
C TYR A 8 29.37 -10.08 13.88
N LYS A 9 29.36 -10.89 12.82
CA LYS A 9 28.24 -10.95 11.88
C LYS A 9 26.94 -11.42 12.55
N ASN A 10 27.01 -12.46 13.39
CA ASN A 10 25.84 -12.96 14.12
C ASN A 10 25.32 -11.95 15.16
N LYS A 11 26.19 -11.25 15.87
CA LYS A 11 25.79 -10.25 16.86
C LYS A 11 25.18 -8.98 16.24
N TYR A 12 25.62 -8.59 15.03
CA TYR A 12 25.00 -7.50 14.27
C TYR A 12 23.62 -7.91 13.71
N MET A 13 23.49 -9.14 13.23
CA MET A 13 22.22 -9.69 12.74
C MET A 13 21.20 -9.90 13.87
N GLU A 14 21.63 -10.35 15.06
CA GLU A 14 20.77 -10.48 16.24
C GLU A 14 20.28 -9.12 16.76
N ASN A 15 21.13 -8.10 16.78
CA ASN A 15 20.75 -6.76 17.21
C ASN A 15 19.82 -6.05 16.19
N SER A 16 20.00 -6.26 14.89
CA SER A 16 19.10 -5.72 13.87
C SER A 16 17.72 -6.41 13.90
N ASN A 17 17.67 -7.72 14.09
CA ASN A 17 16.42 -8.46 14.22
C ASN A 17 15.62 -8.05 15.48
N LEU A 18 16.28 -7.85 16.63
CA LEU A 18 15.64 -7.33 17.83
C LEU A 18 15.08 -5.92 17.65
N ASN A 19 15.74 -5.09 16.86
CA ASN A 19 15.26 -3.74 16.54
C ASN A 19 14.02 -3.81 15.62
N ILE A 20 14.05 -4.63 14.57
CA ILE A 20 12.89 -4.82 13.66
C ILE A 20 11.68 -5.33 14.45
N GLN A 21 11.82 -6.32 15.31
CA GLN A 21 10.71 -6.83 16.12
C GLN A 21 10.07 -5.75 17.00
N THR A 22 10.88 -4.91 17.63
CA THR A 22 10.39 -3.78 18.43
C THR A 22 9.63 -2.79 17.58
N ILE A 23 10.14 -2.47 16.38
CA ILE A 23 9.46 -1.59 15.42
C ILE A 23 8.12 -2.19 14.96
N LEU A 24 8.10 -3.49 14.60
CA LEU A 24 6.88 -4.18 14.21
C LEU A 24 5.81 -4.18 15.31
N GLN A 25 6.25 -4.35 16.57
CA GLN A 25 5.36 -4.26 17.72
C GLN A 25 4.82 -2.83 17.90
N SER A 26 5.68 -1.80 17.80
CA SER A 26 5.27 -0.39 17.92
C SER A 26 4.30 0.00 16.81
N ALA A 27 4.50 -0.49 15.58
CA ALA A 27 3.62 -0.25 14.46
C ALA A 27 2.21 -0.87 14.62
N ARG A 28 2.04 -1.84 15.50
CA ARG A 28 0.75 -2.49 15.77
C ARG A 28 0.09 -1.93 17.02
N SER A 29 0.72 -2.08 18.18
CA SER A 29 0.12 -1.79 19.50
C SER A 29 0.70 -0.56 20.20
N GLY A 30 1.68 0.11 19.61
CA GLY A 30 2.23 1.38 20.08
C GLY A 30 1.99 2.48 19.07
N ALA A 31 3.03 3.28 18.79
CA ALA A 31 3.07 4.23 17.68
C ALA A 31 4.40 4.14 16.94
N ALA A 32 4.34 4.17 15.62
CA ALA A 32 5.51 4.16 14.75
C ALA A 32 5.32 5.12 13.56
N ILE A 33 6.39 5.72 13.08
CA ILE A 33 6.38 6.66 11.97
C ILE A 33 7.33 6.19 10.86
N TYR A 34 6.82 6.18 9.64
CA TYR A 34 7.58 5.91 8.41
C TYR A 34 7.62 7.16 7.53
N ASP A 35 8.78 7.51 7.02
CA ASP A 35 8.94 8.59 6.04
C ASP A 35 8.60 8.07 4.64
N SER A 36 7.42 8.43 4.16
CA SER A 36 6.92 8.10 2.80
C SER A 36 7.10 9.28 1.83
N SER A 37 8.06 10.17 2.08
CA SER A 37 8.25 11.37 1.28
C SER A 37 8.74 11.13 -0.15
N ASP A 38 9.24 9.95 -0.47
CA ASP A 38 9.60 9.50 -1.82
C ASP A 38 8.40 8.96 -2.63
N TRP A 39 7.26 8.71 -1.97
CA TRP A 39 6.02 8.34 -2.66
C TRP A 39 5.58 9.45 -3.60
N GLY A 40 5.15 9.07 -4.81
CA GLY A 40 4.73 10.03 -5.82
C GLY A 40 3.50 10.84 -5.38
N LYS A 41 3.53 12.14 -5.64
CA LYS A 41 2.47 13.09 -5.31
C LYS A 41 2.12 13.89 -6.56
N ILE A 42 0.96 13.61 -7.15
CA ILE A 42 0.48 14.25 -8.37
C ILE A 42 -0.76 15.05 -8.04
N LEU A 43 -0.73 16.36 -8.24
CA LEU A 43 -1.93 17.19 -8.21
C LEU A 43 -2.65 17.10 -9.55
N VAL A 44 -3.94 16.77 -9.47
CA VAL A 44 -4.87 16.78 -10.60
C VAL A 44 -5.86 17.90 -10.38
N SER A 45 -5.85 18.93 -11.23
CA SER A 45 -6.62 20.16 -11.05
C SER A 45 -7.49 20.49 -12.25
N ASP A 46 -8.22 21.61 -12.16
CA ASP A 46 -9.20 22.09 -13.11
C ASP A 46 -10.55 21.33 -13.02
N ARG A 47 -11.57 21.84 -13.72
CA ARG A 47 -12.98 21.48 -13.46
C ARG A 47 -13.33 20.01 -13.76
N ASP A 48 -12.63 19.36 -14.69
CA ASP A 48 -12.92 17.98 -15.10
C ASP A 48 -12.11 16.94 -14.30
N ARG A 49 -11.33 17.34 -13.29
CA ARG A 49 -10.43 16.49 -12.51
C ARG A 49 -11.06 15.22 -11.93
N LEU A 50 -12.26 15.34 -11.33
CA LEU A 50 -12.94 14.20 -10.73
C LEU A 50 -13.44 13.22 -11.78
N ARG A 51 -14.07 13.72 -12.85
CA ARG A 51 -14.53 12.91 -13.98
C ARG A 51 -13.36 12.23 -14.68
N PHE A 52 -12.24 12.94 -14.85
CA PHE A 52 -11.04 12.38 -15.45
C PHE A 52 -10.51 11.20 -14.63
N LEU A 53 -10.26 11.37 -13.34
CA LEU A 53 -9.81 10.29 -12.48
C LEU A 53 -10.83 9.15 -12.37
N HIS A 54 -12.13 9.47 -12.36
CA HIS A 54 -13.20 8.48 -12.41
C HIS A 54 -13.10 7.61 -13.67
N ASN A 55 -12.82 8.18 -14.84
CA ASN A 55 -12.69 7.42 -16.09
C ASN A 55 -11.36 6.67 -16.22
N GLN A 56 -10.30 7.11 -15.55
CA GLN A 56 -8.96 6.54 -15.66
C GLN A 56 -8.65 5.48 -14.61
N SER A 57 -9.50 5.27 -13.60
CA SER A 57 -9.20 4.36 -12.49
C SER A 57 -10.45 3.63 -11.97
N THR A 58 -10.28 2.72 -11.03
CA THR A 58 -11.36 1.81 -10.58
C THR A 58 -12.33 2.44 -9.57
N ALA A 59 -11.93 3.48 -8.83
CA ALA A 59 -12.77 4.11 -7.80
C ALA A 59 -13.76 5.13 -8.37
N ASP A 60 -14.83 5.39 -7.63
CA ASP A 60 -15.83 6.42 -7.96
C ASP A 60 -15.40 7.78 -7.40
N PHE A 61 -14.72 8.58 -8.22
CA PHE A 61 -14.28 9.92 -7.83
C PHE A 61 -15.39 10.98 -7.95
N GLU A 62 -16.34 10.81 -8.87
CA GLU A 62 -17.38 11.83 -9.12
C GLU A 62 -18.31 12.07 -7.93
N LYS A 63 -18.48 11.08 -7.06
CA LYS A 63 -19.31 11.20 -5.86
C LYS A 63 -18.57 11.72 -4.63
N ARG A 64 -17.25 11.95 -4.71
CA ARG A 64 -16.45 12.40 -3.58
C ARG A 64 -16.53 13.90 -3.39
N LEU A 65 -16.52 14.30 -2.12
CA LEU A 65 -16.51 15.70 -1.70
C LEU A 65 -15.15 16.11 -1.16
N ALA A 66 -14.87 17.41 -1.12
CA ALA A 66 -13.68 17.94 -0.45
C ALA A 66 -13.59 17.46 1.00
N GLY A 67 -12.40 17.05 1.43
CA GLY A 67 -12.16 16.43 2.74
C GLY A 67 -12.33 14.91 2.75
N GLU A 68 -12.79 14.29 1.66
CA GLU A 68 -12.84 12.84 1.49
C GLU A 68 -11.69 12.33 0.62
N GLY A 69 -11.50 11.01 0.61
CA GLY A 69 -10.57 10.34 -0.28
C GLY A 69 -10.99 8.92 -0.60
N CYS A 70 -10.22 8.25 -1.42
CA CYS A 70 -10.41 6.83 -1.72
C CYS A 70 -9.12 6.21 -2.27
N ASP A 71 -8.96 4.90 -2.02
CA ASP A 71 -8.02 4.09 -2.75
C ASP A 71 -8.58 3.74 -4.14
N THR A 72 -7.70 3.64 -5.10
CA THR A 72 -8.04 3.30 -6.48
C THR A 72 -6.90 2.52 -7.13
N VAL A 73 -7.25 1.67 -8.11
CA VAL A 73 -6.23 0.98 -8.92
C VAL A 73 -6.23 1.58 -10.32
N PHE A 74 -5.06 1.96 -10.78
CA PHE A 74 -4.83 2.25 -12.19
C PHE A 74 -4.55 0.95 -12.93
N VAL A 75 -5.21 0.78 -14.05
CA VAL A 75 -5.13 -0.46 -14.85
C VAL A 75 -4.99 -0.13 -16.33
N THR A 76 -4.42 -1.06 -17.10
CA THR A 76 -4.41 -0.98 -18.56
C THR A 76 -5.82 -1.23 -19.12
N SER A 77 -6.00 -1.02 -20.42
CA SER A 77 -7.28 -1.31 -21.13
C SER A 77 -7.70 -2.78 -21.03
N THR A 78 -6.76 -3.68 -20.78
CA THR A 78 -7.00 -5.11 -20.53
C THR A 78 -7.12 -5.45 -19.04
N ALA A 79 -7.29 -4.44 -18.18
CA ALA A 79 -7.41 -4.53 -16.72
C ALA A 79 -6.16 -5.11 -16.01
N ARG A 80 -4.97 -4.91 -16.56
CA ARG A 80 -3.72 -5.28 -15.88
C ARG A 80 -3.30 -4.17 -14.93
N THR A 81 -2.81 -4.54 -13.75
CA THR A 81 -2.49 -3.58 -12.69
C THR A 81 -1.27 -2.72 -13.04
N ILE A 82 -1.39 -1.42 -12.81
CA ILE A 82 -0.31 -0.44 -12.93
C ILE A 82 0.15 -0.03 -11.55
N ASP A 83 -0.77 0.49 -10.73
CA ASP A 83 -0.48 0.94 -9.36
C ASP A 83 -1.75 0.96 -8.49
N LEU A 84 -1.56 0.83 -7.19
CA LEU A 84 -2.54 1.10 -6.14
C LEU A 84 -2.24 2.48 -5.54
N ALA A 85 -3.10 3.44 -5.81
CA ALA A 85 -2.94 4.82 -5.38
C ALA A 85 -4.09 5.28 -4.48
N THR A 86 -3.87 6.37 -3.74
CA THR A 86 -4.90 7.03 -2.94
C THR A 86 -5.14 8.44 -3.46
N GLY A 87 -6.38 8.81 -3.73
CA GLY A 87 -6.77 10.17 -4.07
C GLY A 87 -7.40 10.87 -2.86
N LEU A 88 -6.86 12.04 -2.49
CA LEU A 88 -7.42 12.94 -1.48
C LEU A 88 -8.07 14.13 -2.20
N ILE A 89 -9.37 14.32 -1.99
CA ILE A 89 -10.15 15.36 -2.67
C ILE A 89 -10.00 16.66 -1.90
N LEU A 90 -9.27 17.61 -2.48
CA LEU A 90 -9.15 18.97 -1.99
C LEU A 90 -10.28 19.84 -2.56
N ASP A 91 -10.33 21.12 -2.19
CA ASP A 91 -11.39 22.03 -2.68
C ASP A 91 -11.41 22.13 -4.22
N ASP A 92 -10.25 22.40 -4.82
CA ASP A 92 -10.13 22.60 -6.28
C ASP A 92 -9.22 21.59 -6.98
N GLU A 93 -8.63 20.65 -6.25
CA GLU A 93 -7.65 19.70 -6.75
C GLU A 93 -7.92 18.31 -6.17
N VAL A 94 -7.25 17.30 -6.73
CA VAL A 94 -7.08 15.98 -6.11
C VAL A 94 -5.60 15.75 -5.93
N LEU A 95 -5.16 15.46 -4.71
CA LEU A 95 -3.82 15.00 -4.44
C LEU A 95 -3.79 13.48 -4.56
N LEU A 96 -3.17 13.00 -5.62
CA LEU A 96 -3.00 11.58 -5.90
C LEU A 96 -1.66 11.11 -5.34
N LEU A 97 -1.69 10.16 -4.42
CA LEU A 97 -0.52 9.52 -3.81
C LEU A 97 -0.31 8.16 -4.47
N CYS A 98 0.85 7.94 -5.07
CA CYS A 98 1.18 6.72 -5.80
C CYS A 98 2.51 6.12 -5.32
N SER A 99 2.76 4.87 -5.69
CA SER A 99 3.99 4.16 -5.29
C SER A 99 5.25 4.89 -5.78
N PRO A 100 6.38 4.83 -5.05
CA PRO A 100 7.59 5.59 -5.36
C PRO A 100 8.08 5.38 -6.80
N ASN A 101 8.16 4.12 -7.23
CA ASN A 101 8.63 3.72 -8.57
C ASN A 101 7.56 3.88 -9.67
N ARG A 102 6.39 4.48 -9.36
CA ARG A 102 5.30 4.76 -10.33
C ARG A 102 5.07 6.24 -10.60
N ARG A 103 5.75 7.15 -9.89
CA ARG A 103 5.63 8.61 -10.02
C ARG A 103 5.64 9.06 -11.48
N GLU A 104 6.74 8.84 -12.17
CA GLU A 104 6.93 9.28 -13.56
C GLU A 104 6.06 8.49 -14.53
N TYR A 105 5.97 7.17 -14.35
CA TYR A 105 5.14 6.32 -15.19
C TYR A 105 3.67 6.74 -15.15
N LEU A 106 3.11 6.91 -13.96
CA LEU A 106 1.70 7.24 -13.78
C LEU A 106 1.40 8.66 -14.27
N PHE A 107 2.30 9.62 -14.01
CA PHE A 107 2.17 10.98 -14.53
C PHE A 107 2.07 10.98 -16.07
N ASN A 108 3.02 10.34 -16.74
CA ASN A 108 3.05 10.25 -18.20
C ASN A 108 1.90 9.42 -18.77
N TRP A 109 1.45 8.41 -18.01
CA TRP A 109 0.30 7.60 -18.39
C TRP A 109 -0.98 8.42 -18.33
N LEU A 110 -1.22 9.18 -17.28
CA LEU A 110 -2.38 10.07 -17.15
C LEU A 110 -2.36 11.16 -18.21
N ASP A 111 -1.22 11.82 -18.45
CA ASP A 111 -1.07 12.90 -19.42
C ASP A 111 -1.50 12.47 -20.84
N ARG A 112 -1.20 11.25 -21.25
CA ARG A 112 -1.63 10.69 -22.56
C ARG A 112 -3.13 10.57 -22.74
N TYR A 113 -3.91 10.54 -21.66
CA TYR A 113 -5.36 10.43 -21.70
C TYR A 113 -6.08 11.78 -21.52
N ILE A 114 -5.34 12.88 -21.44
CA ILE A 114 -5.93 14.22 -21.45
C ILE A 114 -6.14 14.65 -22.90
N PHE A 115 -7.39 14.73 -23.32
CA PHE A 115 -7.74 15.17 -24.66
C PHE A 115 -7.87 16.70 -24.73
N PHE A 116 -7.80 17.26 -25.92
CA PHE A 116 -7.87 18.70 -26.16
C PHE A 116 -9.09 19.40 -25.53
N ALA A 117 -10.22 18.69 -25.39
CA ALA A 117 -11.44 19.24 -24.80
C ALA A 117 -11.47 19.13 -23.26
N ASP A 118 -10.59 18.34 -22.66
CA ASP A 118 -10.58 18.11 -21.21
C ASP A 118 -9.95 19.29 -20.48
N ARG A 119 -10.62 19.74 -19.44
CA ARG A 119 -10.10 20.75 -18.53
C ARG A 119 -9.48 20.05 -17.31
N VAL A 120 -8.29 19.54 -17.53
CA VAL A 120 -7.48 18.82 -16.54
C VAL A 120 -6.04 19.28 -16.67
N LYS A 121 -5.38 19.47 -15.51
CA LYS A 121 -3.96 19.77 -15.43
C LYS A 121 -3.33 18.84 -14.43
N LEU A 122 -2.15 18.35 -14.76
CA LEU A 122 -1.33 17.53 -13.89
C LEU A 122 -0.12 18.34 -13.43
N LYS A 123 0.24 18.21 -12.16
CA LYS A 123 1.46 18.77 -11.60
C LYS A 123 2.10 17.76 -10.65
N ASP A 124 3.32 17.38 -10.91
CA ASP A 124 4.12 16.60 -9.96
C ASP A 124 4.60 17.52 -8.83
N VAL A 125 4.21 17.21 -7.60
CA VAL A 125 4.55 17.97 -6.39
C VAL A 125 5.34 17.13 -5.40
N THR A 126 5.85 15.98 -5.81
CA THR A 126 6.59 15.04 -4.94
C THR A 126 7.75 15.72 -4.23
N ASP A 127 8.51 16.55 -4.94
CA ASP A 127 9.70 17.20 -4.37
C ASP A 127 9.37 18.44 -3.52
N THR A 128 8.11 18.90 -3.55
CA THR A 128 7.66 20.06 -2.76
C THR A 128 6.93 19.66 -1.48
N LEU A 129 6.43 18.43 -1.41
CA LEU A 129 5.70 17.89 -0.26
C LEU A 129 6.46 16.74 0.38
N ALA A 130 6.44 16.68 1.70
CA ALA A 130 6.80 15.49 2.48
C ALA A 130 5.53 14.76 2.92
N SER A 131 5.65 13.44 3.10
CA SER A 131 4.59 12.63 3.70
C SER A 131 5.15 11.64 4.69
N PHE A 132 4.38 11.38 5.74
CA PHE A 132 4.70 10.39 6.78
C PHE A 132 3.50 9.52 7.03
N THR A 133 3.74 8.25 7.32
CA THR A 133 2.72 7.32 7.82
C THR A 133 2.94 7.12 9.31
N LEU A 134 2.03 7.65 10.14
CA LEU A 134 1.98 7.41 11.58
C LEU A 134 1.01 6.25 11.83
N MET A 135 1.47 5.15 12.41
CA MET A 135 0.71 3.92 12.55
C MET A 135 0.77 3.33 13.95
N GLY A 136 -0.21 2.50 14.29
CA GLY A 136 -0.36 1.79 15.55
C GLY A 136 -1.45 2.36 16.46
N ASP A 137 -1.86 1.59 17.45
CA ASP A 137 -3.03 1.89 18.29
C ASP A 137 -2.87 3.19 19.10
N GLU A 138 -1.61 3.59 19.42
CA GLU A 138 -1.33 4.83 20.16
C GLU A 138 -1.15 6.07 19.26
N SER A 139 -1.22 5.94 17.95
CA SER A 139 -1.03 7.03 16.98
C SER A 139 -2.03 8.19 17.19
N ALA A 140 -3.28 7.89 17.50
CA ALA A 140 -4.32 8.89 17.83
C ALA A 140 -3.95 9.69 19.08
N GLY A 141 -3.35 9.03 20.08
CA GLY A 141 -2.90 9.67 21.33
C GLY A 141 -1.78 10.68 21.08
N ILE A 142 -0.85 10.37 20.17
CA ILE A 142 0.21 11.31 19.74
C ILE A 142 -0.40 12.56 19.07
N LEU A 143 -1.33 12.36 18.12
CA LEU A 143 -1.98 13.48 17.44
C LEU A 143 -2.81 14.33 18.41
N ALA A 144 -3.48 13.73 19.38
CA ALA A 144 -4.23 14.47 20.40
C ALA A 144 -3.31 15.34 21.27
N GLN A 145 -2.11 14.85 21.64
CA GLN A 145 -1.11 15.64 22.36
C GLN A 145 -0.57 16.81 21.53
N LEU A 146 -0.52 16.66 20.21
CA LEU A 146 -0.14 17.72 19.26
C LEU A 146 -1.30 18.69 18.92
N GLY A 147 -2.43 18.59 19.62
CA GLY A 147 -3.60 19.45 19.41
C GLY A 147 -4.47 19.07 18.21
N CYS A 148 -4.32 17.85 17.69
CA CYS A 148 -5.07 17.32 16.55
C CYS A 148 -5.98 16.15 16.99
N PRO A 149 -7.07 16.38 17.74
CA PRO A 149 -7.96 15.31 18.14
C PRO A 149 -8.79 14.84 16.94
N ILE A 150 -8.36 13.75 16.31
CA ILE A 150 -9.06 13.14 15.18
C ILE A 150 -9.79 11.91 15.71
N THR A 151 -11.13 11.89 15.61
CA THR A 151 -11.96 10.79 16.10
C THR A 151 -13.05 10.45 15.09
N ASP A 152 -13.32 9.14 14.94
CA ASP A 152 -14.50 8.56 14.27
C ASP A 152 -14.85 9.08 12.87
N LEU A 153 -13.83 9.47 12.09
CA LEU A 153 -14.01 9.84 10.70
C LEU A 153 -13.82 8.62 9.78
N PRO A 154 -14.51 8.58 8.63
CA PRO A 154 -14.33 7.52 7.64
C PRO A 154 -12.88 7.42 7.12
N GLN A 155 -12.50 6.24 6.65
CA GLN A 155 -11.22 6.00 5.97
C GLN A 155 -11.01 7.03 4.86
N HIS A 156 -9.78 7.55 4.75
CA HIS A 156 -9.35 8.60 3.82
C HIS A 156 -9.99 9.98 4.02
N SER A 157 -10.86 10.19 5.03
CA SER A 157 -11.24 11.55 5.43
C SER A 157 -10.00 12.32 5.85
N HIS A 158 -9.90 13.59 5.46
CA HIS A 158 -8.73 14.38 5.77
C HIS A 158 -9.06 15.83 6.10
N GLN A 159 -8.24 16.43 6.95
CA GLN A 159 -8.34 17.83 7.37
C GLN A 159 -6.95 18.43 7.52
N VAL A 160 -6.87 19.75 7.56
CA VAL A 160 -5.63 20.49 7.78
C VAL A 160 -5.56 20.94 9.24
N TYR A 161 -4.40 20.74 9.86
CA TYR A 161 -4.08 21.15 11.24
C TYR A 161 -2.77 21.92 11.25
N ILE A 162 -2.50 22.60 12.37
CA ILE A 162 -1.20 23.25 12.62
C ILE A 162 -0.51 22.49 13.76
N ILE A 163 0.65 21.93 13.50
CA ILE A 163 1.50 21.25 14.47
C ILE A 163 2.83 22.02 14.55
N ASP A 164 3.13 22.59 15.70
CA ASP A 164 4.36 23.38 15.94
C ASP A 164 4.64 24.42 14.84
N GLY A 165 3.57 25.08 14.36
CA GLY A 165 3.64 26.08 13.30
C GLY A 165 3.74 25.52 11.88
N VAL A 166 3.67 24.20 11.71
CA VAL A 166 3.62 23.51 10.42
C VAL A 166 2.18 23.22 10.03
N GLU A 167 1.78 23.63 8.84
CA GLU A 167 0.51 23.20 8.25
C GLU A 167 0.62 21.75 7.79
N VAL A 168 -0.22 20.89 8.35
CA VAL A 168 -0.20 19.44 8.10
C VAL A 168 -1.59 18.97 7.69
N ARG A 169 -1.70 18.38 6.51
CA ARG A 169 -2.89 17.62 6.13
C ARG A 169 -2.80 16.24 6.74
N ILE A 170 -3.78 15.89 7.56
CA ILE A 170 -3.89 14.59 8.20
C ILE A 170 -5.05 13.84 7.58
N ALA A 171 -4.77 12.67 7.00
CA ALA A 171 -5.75 11.76 6.44
C ALA A 171 -5.85 10.48 7.29
N ILE A 172 -7.07 10.00 7.50
CA ILE A 172 -7.35 8.75 8.23
C ILE A 172 -6.85 7.55 7.43
N GLY A 173 -6.14 6.66 8.10
CA GLY A 173 -5.66 5.41 7.53
C GLY A 173 -4.19 5.45 7.08
N THR A 174 -3.67 4.27 6.93
CA THR A 174 -2.30 4.04 6.47
C THR A 174 -2.30 3.27 5.17
N GLU A 175 -1.19 3.30 4.47
CA GLU A 175 -0.98 2.49 3.26
C GLU A 175 -1.05 0.98 3.55
N LEU A 176 -0.83 0.58 4.80
CA LEU A 176 -0.77 -0.83 5.20
C LEU A 176 -2.10 -1.39 5.74
N GLY A 177 -3.14 -0.56 5.83
CA GLY A 177 -4.40 -0.96 6.47
C GLY A 177 -4.30 -1.14 8.00
N LEU A 178 -3.18 -0.72 8.60
CA LEU A 178 -3.05 -0.60 10.05
C LEU A 178 -3.77 0.65 10.56
N PRO A 179 -4.23 0.68 11.82
CA PRO A 179 -4.72 1.91 12.45
C PRO A 179 -3.67 3.02 12.35
N GLY A 180 -4.10 4.24 12.02
CA GLY A 180 -3.19 5.37 11.94
C GLY A 180 -3.57 6.41 10.91
N TYR A 181 -2.59 7.21 10.50
CA TYR A 181 -2.78 8.44 9.76
C TYR A 181 -1.68 8.67 8.76
N ARG A 182 -2.03 9.30 7.66
CA ARG A 182 -1.10 9.86 6.70
C ARG A 182 -0.97 11.35 6.93
N LEU A 183 0.25 11.84 7.11
CA LEU A 183 0.58 13.22 7.40
C LEU A 183 1.31 13.83 6.21
N ILE A 184 0.83 14.96 5.69
CA ILE A 184 1.40 15.59 4.51
C ILE A 184 1.65 17.07 4.82
N CYS A 185 2.86 17.55 4.58
CA CYS A 185 3.26 18.95 4.81
C CYS A 185 4.24 19.43 3.73
N ASP A 186 4.56 20.70 3.75
CA ASP A 186 5.63 21.24 2.92
C ASP A 186 6.97 20.57 3.24
N ARG A 187 7.76 20.30 2.20
CA ARG A 187 9.03 19.55 2.31
C ARG A 187 10.04 20.22 3.23
N ASP A 188 10.11 21.54 3.22
CA ASP A 188 11.01 22.31 4.09
C ASP A 188 10.62 22.27 5.57
N LYS A 189 9.41 21.85 5.90
CA LYS A 189 8.89 21.70 7.27
C LYS A 189 8.93 20.25 7.77
N SER A 190 9.31 19.30 6.93
CA SER A 190 9.28 17.85 7.23
C SER A 190 10.07 17.50 8.50
N ALA A 191 11.25 18.08 8.69
CA ALA A 191 12.09 17.81 9.86
C ALA A 191 11.42 18.26 11.17
N THR A 192 10.74 19.41 11.18
CA THR A 192 9.99 19.89 12.36
C THR A 192 8.86 18.92 12.70
N LEU A 193 8.03 18.56 11.71
CA LEU A 193 6.93 17.64 11.94
C LEU A 193 7.41 16.26 12.43
N HIS A 194 8.43 15.70 11.79
CA HIS A 194 9.01 14.42 12.20
C HIS A 194 9.53 14.46 13.65
N GLN A 195 10.23 15.53 14.02
CA GLN A 195 10.74 15.73 15.38
C GLN A 195 9.61 15.82 16.41
N SER A 196 8.55 16.58 16.11
CA SER A 196 7.40 16.72 17.01
C SER A 196 6.76 15.38 17.34
N ILE A 197 6.62 14.49 16.34
CA ILE A 197 6.03 13.16 16.49
C ILE A 197 6.98 12.21 17.23
N THR A 198 8.26 12.19 16.86
CA THR A 198 9.25 11.28 17.49
C THR A 198 9.57 11.65 18.94
N ASN A 199 9.50 12.93 19.30
CA ASN A 199 9.64 13.39 20.69
C ASN A 199 8.52 12.85 21.61
N LEU A 200 7.37 12.48 21.05
CA LEU A 200 6.26 11.85 21.78
C LEU A 200 6.33 10.31 21.80
N GLY A 201 7.45 9.75 21.33
CA GLY A 201 7.74 8.33 21.48
C GLY A 201 7.37 7.44 20.29
N ALA A 202 6.98 8.01 19.13
CA ALA A 202 6.81 7.21 17.93
C ALA A 202 8.14 6.56 17.50
N ALA A 203 8.15 5.24 17.32
CA ALA A 203 9.30 4.51 16.83
C ALA A 203 9.54 4.80 15.33
N ILE A 204 10.79 4.97 14.92
CA ILE A 204 11.12 5.22 13.51
C ILE A 204 11.14 3.89 12.78
N VAL A 205 10.39 3.81 11.68
CA VAL A 205 10.36 2.66 10.76
C VAL A 205 11.33 2.94 9.62
N ASP A 206 12.31 2.06 9.43
CA ASP A 206 13.19 2.08 8.27
C ASP A 206 12.61 1.25 7.10
N GLU A 207 13.28 1.25 5.95
CA GLU A 207 12.85 0.53 4.74
C GLU A 207 12.71 -0.99 4.95
N ASP A 208 13.60 -1.60 5.72
CA ASP A 208 13.58 -3.03 5.97
C ASP A 208 12.37 -3.40 6.86
N ALA A 209 12.12 -2.63 7.90
CA ALA A 209 10.95 -2.80 8.76
C ALA A 209 9.64 -2.48 7.99
N TRP A 210 9.64 -1.46 7.12
CA TRP A 210 8.50 -1.17 6.26
C TRP A 210 8.18 -2.33 5.32
N GLU A 211 9.18 -2.92 4.66
CA GLU A 211 8.98 -4.08 3.79
C GLU A 211 8.46 -5.30 4.57
N CYS A 212 8.96 -5.53 5.80
CA CYS A 212 8.42 -6.56 6.68
C CYS A 212 6.94 -6.32 7.01
N LEU A 213 6.56 -5.08 7.37
CA LEU A 213 5.18 -4.69 7.64
C LEU A 213 4.30 -4.85 6.40
N ARG A 214 4.78 -4.40 5.24
CA ARG A 214 4.09 -4.51 3.96
C ARG A 214 3.72 -5.96 3.64
N ILE A 215 4.70 -6.86 3.74
CA ILE A 215 4.50 -8.29 3.49
C ILE A 215 3.57 -8.89 4.54
N ALA A 216 3.75 -8.55 5.81
CA ALA A 216 2.90 -9.05 6.90
C ALA A 216 1.44 -8.60 6.77
N GLN A 217 1.20 -7.40 6.28
CA GLN A 217 -0.14 -6.90 5.99
C GLN A 217 -0.67 -7.42 4.65
N GLY A 218 0.20 -7.80 3.72
CA GLY A 218 -0.18 -8.25 2.39
C GLY A 218 -0.47 -7.13 1.41
N ARG A 219 0.07 -5.91 1.66
CA ARG A 219 -0.06 -4.81 0.71
C ARG A 219 0.75 -5.12 -0.55
N PRO A 220 0.12 -5.14 -1.73
CA PRO A 220 0.82 -5.35 -2.99
C PRO A 220 1.63 -4.11 -3.38
N LYS A 221 2.77 -4.32 -4.07
CA LYS A 221 3.57 -3.24 -4.64
C LYS A 221 3.84 -3.47 -6.13
N PRO A 222 4.08 -2.39 -6.90
CA PRO A 222 4.49 -2.49 -8.29
C PRO A 222 5.76 -3.31 -8.46
N ASP A 223 5.87 -3.97 -9.63
CA ASP A 223 6.98 -4.84 -10.04
C ASP A 223 7.14 -6.12 -9.20
N ALA A 224 6.24 -6.35 -8.24
CA ALA A 224 6.15 -7.58 -7.48
C ALA A 224 4.74 -8.21 -7.62
N GLU A 225 3.76 -7.65 -6.92
CA GLU A 225 2.37 -8.11 -6.96
C GLU A 225 1.52 -7.34 -7.98
N LEU A 226 1.84 -6.06 -8.23
CA LEU A 226 1.14 -5.25 -9.23
C LEU A 226 1.97 -5.22 -10.52
N THR A 227 1.62 -6.09 -11.46
CA THR A 227 2.27 -6.22 -12.77
C THR A 227 1.22 -6.41 -13.87
N GLU A 228 1.65 -6.36 -15.12
CA GLU A 228 0.77 -6.65 -16.27
C GLU A 228 0.35 -8.13 -16.37
N ASP A 229 0.83 -9.01 -15.49
CA ASP A 229 0.39 -10.40 -15.42
C ASP A 229 -0.92 -10.56 -14.62
N TYR A 230 -1.24 -9.59 -13.75
CA TYR A 230 -2.33 -9.70 -12.79
C TYR A 230 -3.36 -8.57 -12.94
N ASN A 231 -4.61 -8.88 -12.64
CA ASN A 231 -5.69 -7.90 -12.55
C ASN A 231 -6.04 -7.62 -11.07
N PRO A 232 -6.74 -6.51 -10.77
CA PRO A 232 -7.04 -6.12 -9.38
C PRO A 232 -7.83 -7.17 -8.57
N LEU A 233 -8.65 -7.99 -9.23
CA LEU A 233 -9.43 -9.04 -8.56
C LEU A 233 -8.55 -10.22 -8.16
N GLU A 234 -7.55 -10.56 -8.97
CA GLU A 234 -6.54 -11.57 -8.62
C GLU A 234 -5.65 -11.11 -7.47
N VAL A 235 -5.35 -9.81 -7.40
CA VAL A 235 -4.65 -9.19 -6.27
C VAL A 235 -5.49 -9.21 -5.00
N GLY A 236 -6.83 -9.21 -5.11
CA GLY A 236 -7.75 -9.12 -3.98
C GLY A 236 -8.12 -7.69 -3.58
N LEU A 237 -8.01 -6.72 -4.51
CA LEU A 237 -8.27 -5.30 -4.29
C LEU A 237 -9.75 -4.93 -4.55
N TRP A 238 -10.67 -5.74 -4.07
CA TRP A 238 -12.12 -5.57 -4.30
C TRP A 238 -12.65 -4.23 -3.79
N ASP A 239 -12.18 -3.77 -2.63
CA ASP A 239 -12.65 -2.55 -1.96
C ASP A 239 -12.23 -1.26 -2.68
N THR A 240 -11.28 -1.35 -3.61
CA THR A 240 -10.82 -0.21 -4.42
C THR A 240 -11.58 -0.07 -5.75
N ILE A 241 -12.56 -0.96 -6.00
CA ILE A 241 -13.29 -1.04 -7.26
C ILE A 241 -14.75 -0.69 -7.04
N SER A 242 -15.23 0.33 -7.73
CA SER A 242 -16.66 0.62 -7.79
C SER A 242 -17.31 -0.14 -8.95
N PHE A 243 -18.15 -1.12 -8.64
CA PHE A 243 -18.92 -1.86 -9.63
C PHE A 243 -20.20 -1.13 -10.08
N ALA A 244 -20.58 -0.05 -9.40
CA ALA A 244 -21.79 0.73 -9.65
C ALA A 244 -21.53 2.06 -10.41
N LYS A 245 -20.26 2.39 -10.68
CA LYS A 245 -19.88 3.60 -11.38
C LYS A 245 -20.02 3.48 -12.92
N GLY A 246 -19.88 4.63 -13.62
CA GLY A 246 -19.83 4.70 -15.08
C GLY A 246 -18.58 4.05 -15.69
N CYS A 247 -18.38 4.27 -16.98
CA CYS A 247 -17.29 3.66 -17.73
C CYS A 247 -15.91 4.11 -17.24
N TYR A 248 -14.96 3.18 -17.22
CA TYR A 248 -13.54 3.44 -16.94
C TYR A 248 -12.64 2.46 -17.70
N ILE A 249 -11.36 2.79 -17.82
CA ILE A 249 -10.37 1.92 -18.48
C ILE A 249 -10.30 0.56 -17.80
N GLY A 250 -10.41 -0.53 -18.59
CA GLY A 250 -10.34 -1.91 -18.11
C GLY A 250 -11.63 -2.49 -17.51
N GLN A 251 -12.70 -1.70 -17.41
CA GLN A 251 -13.97 -2.08 -16.79
C GLN A 251 -14.57 -3.39 -17.36
N GLU A 252 -14.55 -3.57 -18.67
CA GLU A 252 -15.18 -4.75 -19.31
C GLU A 252 -14.60 -6.07 -18.77
N THR A 253 -13.28 -6.16 -18.68
CA THR A 253 -12.61 -7.36 -18.16
C THR A 253 -12.91 -7.56 -16.68
N ILE A 254 -12.87 -6.50 -15.86
CA ILE A 254 -13.17 -6.56 -14.43
C ILE A 254 -14.61 -6.98 -14.20
N ALA A 255 -15.57 -6.36 -14.88
CA ALA A 255 -17.00 -6.70 -14.77
C ALA A 255 -17.26 -8.16 -15.19
N ARG A 256 -16.66 -8.63 -16.29
CA ARG A 256 -16.77 -10.02 -16.72
C ARG A 256 -16.23 -11.00 -15.70
N LEU A 257 -15.04 -10.75 -15.13
CA LEU A 257 -14.45 -11.60 -14.10
C LEU A 257 -15.32 -11.66 -12.84
N ASN A 258 -15.89 -10.52 -12.44
CA ASN A 258 -16.82 -10.47 -11.31
C ASN A 258 -18.10 -11.26 -11.59
N THR A 259 -18.79 -10.99 -12.72
CA THR A 259 -20.07 -11.62 -13.08
C THR A 259 -19.97 -13.14 -13.20
N TYR A 260 -18.92 -13.64 -13.86
CA TYR A 260 -18.74 -15.09 -14.10
C TYR A 260 -17.92 -15.79 -13.02
N ARG A 261 -17.55 -15.08 -11.94
CA ARG A 261 -16.65 -15.61 -10.89
C ARG A 261 -15.38 -16.23 -11.49
N GLY A 262 -14.80 -15.53 -12.47
CA GLY A 262 -13.78 -16.05 -13.37
C GLY A 262 -12.33 -15.84 -12.90
N VAL A 263 -12.10 -15.44 -11.65
CA VAL A 263 -10.76 -15.25 -11.09
C VAL A 263 -10.04 -16.58 -10.95
N LYS A 264 -8.88 -16.69 -11.58
CA LYS A 264 -8.16 -17.97 -11.71
C LYS A 264 -7.06 -18.19 -10.69
N GLN A 265 -6.61 -17.15 -10.04
CA GLN A 265 -5.57 -17.15 -9.02
C GLN A 265 -5.77 -15.98 -8.05
N TYR A 266 -5.19 -16.10 -6.86
CA TYR A 266 -5.26 -15.06 -5.85
C TYR A 266 -3.91 -14.84 -5.19
N LEU A 267 -3.66 -13.59 -4.77
CA LEU A 267 -2.54 -13.23 -3.93
C LEU A 267 -2.79 -13.71 -2.50
N TRP A 268 -1.88 -14.50 -1.95
CA TRP A 268 -1.94 -15.04 -0.60
C TRP A 268 -0.68 -14.75 0.20
N GLY A 269 -0.77 -14.79 1.52
CA GLY A 269 0.38 -14.98 2.38
C GLY A 269 0.89 -16.42 2.30
N VAL A 270 2.19 -16.58 2.38
CA VAL A 270 2.85 -17.89 2.41
C VAL A 270 3.79 -17.95 3.60
N LYS A 271 3.40 -18.70 4.64
CA LYS A 271 4.27 -18.96 5.78
C LYS A 271 5.28 -20.03 5.40
N LEU A 272 6.57 -19.74 5.54
CA LEU A 272 7.66 -20.57 5.05
C LEU A 272 8.47 -21.14 6.20
N ALA A 273 8.91 -22.40 6.08
CA ALA A 273 9.77 -23.07 7.05
C ALA A 273 11.25 -22.63 6.94
N GLY A 274 11.64 -21.97 5.84
CA GLY A 274 13.00 -21.52 5.58
C GLY A 274 13.05 -20.39 4.55
N SER A 275 14.23 -19.83 4.33
CA SER A 275 14.47 -18.76 3.36
C SER A 275 14.35 -19.28 1.93
N VAL A 276 13.67 -18.52 1.07
CA VAL A 276 13.41 -18.84 -0.33
C VAL A 276 13.62 -17.59 -1.19
N ALA A 277 14.17 -17.77 -2.36
CA ALA A 277 14.32 -16.66 -3.32
C ALA A 277 12.95 -16.25 -3.89
N VAL A 278 12.74 -14.93 -4.07
CA VAL A 278 11.61 -14.40 -4.84
C VAL A 278 11.63 -14.96 -6.26
N GLY A 279 10.45 -15.25 -6.80
CA GLY A 279 10.29 -15.94 -8.08
C GLY A 279 10.26 -17.47 -7.99
N ALA A 280 10.48 -18.05 -6.80
CA ALA A 280 10.39 -19.49 -6.62
C ALA A 280 8.99 -20.01 -6.94
N THR A 281 8.93 -21.19 -7.57
CA THR A 281 7.68 -21.86 -7.92
C THR A 281 7.02 -22.41 -6.68
N ILE A 282 5.70 -22.21 -6.54
CA ILE A 282 4.86 -22.83 -5.54
C ILE A 282 4.25 -24.09 -6.17
N THR A 283 4.42 -25.24 -5.50
CA THR A 283 3.91 -26.55 -5.97
C THR A 283 3.07 -27.26 -4.92
N VAL A 284 2.14 -28.09 -5.38
CA VAL A 284 1.38 -29.06 -4.59
C VAL A 284 1.52 -30.41 -5.28
N ASP A 285 1.94 -31.43 -4.57
CA ASP A 285 2.19 -32.78 -5.11
C ASP A 285 3.07 -32.79 -6.39
N GLY A 286 4.02 -31.84 -6.46
CA GLY A 286 4.93 -31.67 -7.60
C GLY A 286 4.35 -30.85 -8.76
N GLU A 287 3.07 -30.50 -8.76
CA GLU A 287 2.45 -29.66 -9.78
C GLU A 287 2.58 -28.19 -9.47
N LYS A 288 2.96 -27.38 -10.48
CA LYS A 288 3.06 -25.92 -10.34
C LYS A 288 1.67 -25.30 -10.15
N VAL A 289 1.46 -24.67 -8.99
CA VAL A 289 0.20 -23.98 -8.66
C VAL A 289 0.39 -22.46 -8.50
N GLY A 290 1.63 -21.95 -8.40
CA GLY A 290 1.84 -20.55 -8.13
C GLY A 290 3.28 -20.08 -8.23
N VAL A 291 3.51 -18.83 -7.78
CA VAL A 291 4.82 -18.19 -7.72
C VAL A 291 4.91 -17.28 -6.49
N LEU A 292 6.05 -17.27 -5.82
CA LEU A 292 6.37 -16.37 -4.71
C LEU A 292 6.81 -15.01 -5.26
N THR A 293 6.19 -13.92 -4.82
CA THR A 293 6.44 -12.56 -5.34
C THR A 293 7.21 -11.68 -4.39
N SER A 294 7.07 -11.88 -3.09
CA SER A 294 7.81 -11.18 -2.04
C SER A 294 8.10 -12.12 -0.89
N CYS A 295 9.16 -11.85 -0.12
CA CYS A 295 9.52 -12.65 1.04
C CYS A 295 10.35 -11.81 2.02
N SER A 296 10.06 -11.92 3.31
CA SER A 296 10.83 -11.29 4.38
C SER A 296 10.83 -12.13 5.65
N GLN A 297 11.84 -11.93 6.48
CA GLN A 297 11.86 -12.46 7.83
C GLN A 297 11.06 -11.56 8.75
N ILE A 298 10.03 -12.12 9.37
CA ILE A 298 9.17 -11.43 10.33
C ILE A 298 9.26 -12.13 11.69
N ASP A 299 8.59 -11.53 12.70
CA ASP A 299 8.48 -12.18 14.00
C ASP A 299 7.85 -13.57 13.87
N GLY A 300 8.54 -14.59 14.42
CA GLY A 300 8.08 -15.99 14.41
C GLY A 300 8.34 -16.76 13.11
N GLY A 301 9.10 -16.26 12.14
CA GLY A 301 9.47 -17.04 10.96
C GLY A 301 9.66 -16.24 9.68
N ILE A 302 9.43 -16.88 8.55
CA ILE A 302 9.53 -16.26 7.23
C ILE A 302 8.14 -16.20 6.63
N LEU A 303 7.78 -15.01 6.13
CA LEU A 303 6.53 -14.80 5.43
C LEU A 303 6.80 -14.27 4.02
N GLY A 304 6.06 -14.81 3.06
CA GLY A 304 6.07 -14.32 1.70
C GLY A 304 4.67 -13.94 1.23
N LEU A 305 4.62 -13.29 0.08
CA LEU A 305 3.43 -13.11 -0.74
C LEU A 305 3.57 -13.92 -2.02
N GLY A 306 2.49 -14.50 -2.50
CA GLY A 306 2.55 -15.27 -3.73
C GLY A 306 1.18 -15.48 -4.35
N TYR A 307 1.16 -15.58 -5.67
CA TYR A 307 -0.04 -15.94 -6.41
C TYR A 307 -0.21 -17.46 -6.44
N VAL A 308 -1.41 -17.92 -6.09
CA VAL A 308 -1.77 -19.34 -6.13
C VAL A 308 -3.06 -19.51 -6.92
N ARG A 309 -3.09 -20.50 -7.81
CA ARG A 309 -4.26 -20.84 -8.61
C ARG A 309 -5.45 -21.19 -7.70
N SER A 310 -6.62 -20.60 -7.97
CA SER A 310 -7.84 -20.78 -7.18
C SER A 310 -8.27 -22.27 -7.07
N LYS A 311 -7.97 -23.07 -8.08
CA LYS A 311 -8.27 -24.52 -8.08
C LYS A 311 -7.39 -25.35 -7.15
N ALA A 312 -6.22 -24.85 -6.76
CA ALA A 312 -5.32 -25.56 -5.86
C ALA A 312 -5.77 -25.51 -4.39
N GLY A 313 -6.56 -24.50 -4.04
CA GLY A 313 -7.06 -24.31 -2.69
C GLY A 313 -6.76 -22.88 -2.17
N GLY A 314 -6.86 -22.70 -0.86
CA GLY A 314 -6.68 -21.43 -0.17
C GLY A 314 -6.02 -21.65 1.18
N VAL A 315 -6.47 -20.91 2.20
CA VAL A 315 -5.92 -20.94 3.57
C VAL A 315 -5.78 -22.38 4.10
N GLY A 316 -4.63 -22.68 4.67
CA GLY A 316 -4.28 -24.01 5.21
C GLY A 316 -3.68 -24.98 4.19
N LEU A 317 -3.66 -24.61 2.90
CA LEU A 317 -3.02 -25.44 1.87
C LEU A 317 -1.52 -25.56 2.15
N LYS A 318 -1.04 -26.82 2.26
CA LYS A 318 0.39 -27.11 2.35
C LYS A 318 1.00 -27.10 0.96
N VAL A 319 2.12 -26.45 0.83
CA VAL A 319 2.81 -26.22 -0.44
C VAL A 319 4.31 -26.44 -0.29
N MET A 320 4.98 -26.70 -1.42
CA MET A 320 6.42 -26.55 -1.52
C MET A 320 6.72 -25.25 -2.29
N VAL A 321 7.65 -24.46 -1.80
CA VAL A 321 8.14 -23.23 -2.45
C VAL A 321 9.63 -23.44 -2.75
N GLY A 322 9.95 -23.74 -4.02
CA GLY A 322 11.24 -24.37 -4.30
C GLY A 322 11.37 -25.69 -3.52
N ASP A 323 12.40 -25.78 -2.68
CA ASP A 323 12.68 -26.94 -1.83
C ASP A 323 12.23 -26.75 -0.37
N VAL A 324 11.48 -25.67 -0.05
CA VAL A 324 11.06 -25.31 1.30
C VAL A 324 9.58 -25.53 1.50
N GLU A 325 9.21 -26.15 2.61
CA GLU A 325 7.80 -26.32 3.01
C GLU A 325 7.16 -24.98 3.35
N GLY A 326 5.89 -24.83 2.98
CA GLY A 326 5.10 -23.66 3.29
C GLY A 326 3.62 -23.96 3.50
N GLU A 327 2.91 -22.95 3.98
CA GLU A 327 1.47 -22.98 4.19
C GLU A 327 0.84 -21.68 3.71
N ILE A 328 -0.23 -21.77 2.96
CA ILE A 328 -1.02 -20.62 2.51
C ILE A 328 -1.82 -20.06 3.68
N ILE A 329 -1.71 -18.76 3.93
CA ILE A 329 -2.39 -18.05 5.01
C ILE A 329 -3.13 -16.81 4.47
N ASN A 330 -4.11 -16.35 5.25
CA ASN A 330 -4.73 -15.05 5.01
C ASN A 330 -3.74 -13.91 5.26
N ILE A 331 -3.96 -12.80 4.53
CA ILE A 331 -3.28 -11.53 4.70
C ILE A 331 -4.34 -10.42 4.86
N PRO A 332 -4.15 -9.47 5.79
CA PRO A 332 -5.22 -8.54 6.18
C PRO A 332 -5.67 -7.57 5.11
N PHE A 333 -4.74 -7.14 4.23
CA PHE A 333 -4.95 -6.03 3.28
C PHE A 333 -5.85 -6.40 2.10
N VAL A 334 -5.90 -7.67 1.69
CA VAL A 334 -6.63 -8.11 0.50
C VAL A 334 -7.82 -9.00 0.85
N ARG A 335 -8.79 -9.05 -0.04
CA ARG A 335 -9.98 -9.91 0.07
C ARG A 335 -10.03 -10.91 -1.07
N HIS A 336 -10.60 -12.08 -0.79
CA HIS A 336 -10.75 -13.16 -1.78
C HIS A 336 -12.22 -13.48 -2.08
N GLU A 337 -13.13 -12.79 -1.39
CA GLU A 337 -14.56 -12.99 -1.52
C GLU A 337 -15.15 -12.04 -2.57
N TYR A 338 -16.02 -12.60 -3.41
CA TYR A 338 -16.82 -11.78 -4.32
C TYR A 338 -17.81 -10.93 -3.52
N PRO A 339 -17.99 -9.64 -3.85
CA PRO A 339 -19.02 -8.84 -3.21
C PRO A 339 -20.39 -9.49 -3.41
N VAL A 340 -21.21 -9.45 -2.36
CA VAL A 340 -22.58 -10.00 -2.32
C VAL A 340 -23.52 -9.11 -3.10
#